data_d474af2e08047691352d76e560baf1b4
#
_entry.id   d474af2e08047691352d76e560baf1b4
#
_cell.length_a   1.000
_cell.length_b   1.000
_cell.length_c   1.000
_cell.angle_alpha   90.00
_cell.angle_beta   90.00
_cell.angle_gamma   90.00
#
_symmetry.space_group_name_H-M   'P 1'
#
loop_
_entity.id
_entity.type
_entity.pdbx_description
1 polymer ?
#
loop_
_entity_poly.entity_id
_entity_poly.type
_entity_poly.pdbx_seq_one_letter_code
_entity_poly.pdbx_strand_id
1 'polypeptide(L)'
;MSSSFNGNIRFTIFGQSHSPAIGVTVEGLPAGFEPDMSELARFMQRRAPGRSEFSTPRSEADAPEFISGLFGGRLCGTPLTAIIKNTNTRSGDYSELKYKPRPGHADFTAGERYNNSQDYTGGGHFSGRLTAPLCIVGGLCLQLLRAEGISVVTRIAELGGIADKGEICATADKPFPVVNDECGEKMKAAILSAKEKGDSVGGVIECSVSGCPAGIGDPMFGGMENRISSLVFGIPAIKGIEFGAGFGAAKMLGSENNDPFAVENGSIITKTNNCGGILGGITTGMPIVFRAAVKPTPSIALEQDTVDLRTMENTKLTVHGRHDPCIVPRAVPCIEAAAAIAVYDALLEKRKDTK
;
A
#
# COMPACT_ATOMS: atom_id res chain seq x y z
N MET A 1 -17.86 -8.82 -6.97
CA MET A 1 -16.70 -8.96 -6.05
C MET A 1 -15.76 -7.81 -6.34
N SER A 2 -15.15 -7.20 -5.33
CA SER A 2 -14.46 -5.93 -5.50
C SER A 2 -12.93 -6.08 -5.38
N SER A 3 -12.35 -7.02 -6.14
CA SER A 3 -10.89 -7.06 -6.38
C SER A 3 -10.53 -6.28 -7.64
N SER A 4 -11.45 -5.38 -8.05
CA SER A 4 -11.31 -4.52 -9.23
C SER A 4 -11.40 -3.07 -8.81
N PHE A 5 -10.51 -2.26 -9.31
CA PHE A 5 -10.57 -0.80 -9.29
C PHE A 5 -11.12 -0.32 -10.65
N ASN A 6 -12.07 0.61 -10.61
CA ASN A 6 -12.80 1.09 -11.80
C ASN A 6 -12.69 2.62 -11.90
N GLY A 7 -11.56 3.09 -12.35
CA GLY A 7 -11.30 4.48 -12.71
C GLY A 7 -11.05 4.64 -14.21
N ASN A 8 -10.29 5.65 -14.59
CA ASN A 8 -9.69 5.79 -15.94
C ASN A 8 -8.67 4.68 -16.19
N ILE A 9 -7.92 4.32 -15.15
CA ILE A 9 -7.21 3.06 -15.07
C ILE A 9 -8.16 2.05 -14.43
N ARG A 10 -8.39 0.93 -15.09
CA ARG A 10 -9.16 -0.19 -14.56
C ARG A 10 -8.25 -1.37 -14.37
N PHE A 11 -8.30 -2.00 -13.21
CA PHE A 11 -7.55 -3.22 -13.01
C PHE A 11 -8.29 -4.21 -12.11
N THR A 12 -8.01 -5.48 -12.31
CA THR A 12 -8.50 -6.58 -11.48
C THR A 12 -7.31 -7.40 -10.97
N ILE A 13 -7.21 -7.52 -9.65
CA ILE A 13 -6.23 -8.40 -8.99
C ILE A 13 -6.88 -9.77 -8.79
N PHE A 14 -6.18 -10.85 -9.15
CA PHE A 14 -6.66 -12.21 -9.07
C PHE A 14 -5.64 -13.16 -8.43
N GLY A 15 -6.10 -14.36 -8.09
CA GLY A 15 -5.32 -15.40 -7.42
C GLY A 15 -5.45 -15.37 -5.89
N GLN A 16 -4.77 -16.29 -5.23
CA GLN A 16 -4.71 -16.46 -3.77
C GLN A 16 -3.27 -16.71 -3.33
N SER A 17 -3.01 -16.55 -2.03
CA SER A 17 -1.66 -16.71 -1.46
C SER A 17 -0.99 -18.04 -1.81
N HIS A 18 -1.78 -19.12 -1.93
CA HIS A 18 -1.30 -20.47 -2.19
C HIS A 18 -1.82 -21.06 -3.51
N SER A 19 -2.49 -20.28 -4.35
CA SER A 19 -2.78 -20.67 -5.74
C SER A 19 -1.51 -20.74 -6.58
N PRO A 20 -1.52 -21.35 -7.78
CA PRO A 20 -0.35 -21.44 -8.64
C PRO A 20 0.30 -20.08 -8.96
N ALA A 21 -0.50 -19.04 -9.07
CA ALA A 21 -0.05 -17.67 -9.31
C ALA A 21 -1.03 -16.65 -8.74
N ILE A 22 -0.53 -15.43 -8.55
CA ILE A 22 -1.31 -14.21 -8.37
C ILE A 22 -1.05 -13.30 -9.56
N GLY A 23 -1.94 -12.36 -9.86
CA GLY A 23 -1.73 -11.48 -10.99
C GLY A 23 -2.66 -10.30 -11.04
N VAL A 24 -2.48 -9.50 -12.07
CA VAL A 24 -3.31 -8.34 -12.40
C VAL A 24 -3.53 -8.26 -13.90
N THR A 25 -4.75 -7.86 -14.26
CA THR A 25 -5.06 -7.35 -15.61
C THR A 25 -5.40 -5.88 -15.46
N VAL A 26 -4.76 -5.01 -16.24
CA VAL A 26 -4.96 -3.55 -16.21
C VAL A 26 -5.24 -3.00 -17.59
N GLU A 27 -6.16 -2.04 -17.67
CA GLU A 27 -6.56 -1.27 -18.85
C GLU A 27 -6.42 0.22 -18.57
N GLY A 28 -6.36 1.04 -19.63
CA GLY A 28 -6.29 2.50 -19.52
C GLY A 28 -4.87 3.05 -19.44
N LEU A 29 -3.85 2.20 -19.50
CA LEU A 29 -2.47 2.66 -19.65
C LEU A 29 -2.21 3.15 -21.08
N PRO A 30 -1.36 4.20 -21.29
CA PRO A 30 -1.16 4.81 -22.60
C PRO A 30 -0.41 3.90 -23.56
N ALA A 31 -0.96 3.70 -24.77
CA ALA A 31 -0.27 2.99 -25.84
C ALA A 31 1.02 3.73 -26.25
N GLY A 32 2.05 2.95 -26.60
CA GLY A 32 3.34 3.47 -27.05
C GLY A 32 4.33 3.80 -25.93
N PHE A 33 3.90 3.85 -24.66
CA PHE A 33 4.82 4.03 -23.54
C PHE A 33 5.75 2.82 -23.41
N GLU A 34 7.04 3.09 -23.23
CA GLU A 34 8.09 2.08 -23.04
C GLU A 34 8.50 2.07 -21.55
N PRO A 35 7.99 1.13 -20.75
CA PRO A 35 8.34 1.05 -19.34
C PRO A 35 9.78 0.55 -19.14
N ASP A 36 10.52 1.15 -18.20
CA ASP A 36 11.76 0.59 -17.70
C ASP A 36 11.47 -0.62 -16.79
N MET A 37 11.63 -1.81 -17.36
CA MET A 37 11.40 -3.06 -16.65
C MET A 37 12.42 -3.31 -15.54
N SER A 38 13.63 -2.75 -15.64
CA SER A 38 14.65 -2.85 -14.59
C SER A 38 14.27 -2.02 -13.37
N GLU A 39 13.72 -0.83 -13.61
CA GLU A 39 13.16 0.00 -12.55
C GLU A 39 11.95 -0.66 -11.89
N LEU A 40 11.02 -1.18 -12.68
CA LEU A 40 9.88 -1.93 -12.15
C LEU A 40 10.35 -3.12 -11.29
N ALA A 41 11.35 -3.85 -11.73
CA ALA A 41 11.92 -4.96 -10.97
C ALA A 41 12.52 -4.48 -9.63
N ARG A 42 13.27 -3.37 -9.61
CA ARG A 42 13.80 -2.76 -8.37
C ARG A 42 12.67 -2.34 -7.43
N PHE A 43 11.61 -1.72 -7.97
CA PHE A 43 10.43 -1.34 -7.18
C PHE A 43 9.74 -2.56 -6.56
N MET A 44 9.49 -3.61 -7.34
CA MET A 44 8.89 -4.87 -6.87
C MET A 44 9.73 -5.53 -5.78
N GLN A 45 11.04 -5.44 -5.90
CA GLN A 45 11.97 -5.99 -4.92
C GLN A 45 11.88 -5.32 -3.54
N ARG A 46 11.55 -4.03 -3.45
CA ARG A 46 11.33 -3.34 -2.15
C ARG A 46 10.16 -3.96 -1.38
N ARG A 47 9.17 -4.49 -2.09
CA ARG A 47 8.01 -5.18 -1.52
C ARG A 47 8.28 -6.65 -1.20
N ALA A 48 9.16 -7.33 -1.94
CA ALA A 48 9.38 -8.77 -1.87
C ALA A 48 9.79 -9.25 -0.45
N PRO A 49 9.35 -10.45 -0.02
CA PRO A 49 9.69 -11.01 1.30
C PRO A 49 11.13 -11.56 1.35
N GLY A 50 11.64 -11.79 2.57
CA GLY A 50 12.91 -12.51 2.79
C GLY A 50 14.18 -11.70 2.54
N ARG A 51 14.10 -10.37 2.60
CA ARG A 51 15.23 -9.47 2.30
C ARG A 51 15.91 -8.85 3.53
N SER A 52 15.38 -9.05 4.70
CA SER A 52 15.93 -8.53 5.94
C SER A 52 15.64 -9.48 7.10
N GLU A 53 16.42 -9.36 8.18
CA GLU A 53 16.19 -10.08 9.44
C GLU A 53 14.87 -9.68 10.13
N PHE A 54 14.29 -8.52 9.75
CA PHE A 54 13.02 -8.01 10.26
C PHE A 54 11.83 -8.57 9.48
N SER A 55 12.03 -9.30 8.39
CA SER A 55 10.96 -9.87 7.57
C SER A 55 10.82 -11.37 7.77
N THR A 56 9.74 -11.93 7.23
CA THR A 56 9.54 -13.37 7.19
C THR A 56 10.72 -14.08 6.51
N PRO A 57 11.10 -15.29 6.95
CA PRO A 57 12.09 -16.12 6.25
C PRO A 57 11.57 -16.72 4.93
N ARG A 58 10.31 -16.46 4.55
CA ARG A 58 9.79 -16.80 3.23
C ARG A 58 10.53 -15.98 2.17
N SER A 59 11.00 -16.60 1.12
CA SER A 59 11.64 -15.92 -0.01
C SER A 59 10.80 -16.13 -1.28
N GLU A 60 10.46 -15.04 -1.94
CA GLU A 60 9.76 -15.01 -3.23
C GLU A 60 10.40 -13.90 -4.08
N ALA A 61 10.66 -14.17 -5.33
CA ALA A 61 11.30 -13.19 -6.21
C ALA A 61 10.39 -12.01 -6.58
N ASP A 62 9.06 -12.21 -6.49
CA ASP A 62 8.03 -11.26 -6.93
C ASP A 62 8.24 -10.75 -8.37
N ALA A 63 8.89 -11.55 -9.21
CA ALA A 63 9.17 -11.20 -10.59
C ALA A 63 7.90 -11.36 -11.44
N PRO A 64 7.39 -10.30 -12.07
CA PRO A 64 6.22 -10.37 -12.92
C PRO A 64 6.57 -11.00 -14.28
N GLU A 65 5.70 -11.88 -14.76
CA GLU A 65 5.70 -12.42 -16.11
C GLU A 65 4.54 -11.76 -16.86
N PHE A 66 4.86 -10.95 -17.87
CA PHE A 66 3.86 -10.27 -18.68
C PHE A 66 3.39 -11.20 -19.79
N ILE A 67 2.09 -11.50 -19.81
CA ILE A 67 1.49 -12.45 -20.77
C ILE A 67 0.68 -11.77 -21.86
N SER A 68 0.34 -10.49 -21.70
CA SER A 68 -0.30 -9.66 -22.73
C SER A 68 -0.05 -8.18 -22.49
N GLY A 69 -0.38 -7.33 -23.49
CA GLY A 69 -0.35 -5.88 -23.37
C GLY A 69 0.98 -5.21 -23.72
N LEU A 70 2.03 -6.00 -23.99
CA LEU A 70 3.34 -5.51 -24.44
C LEU A 70 3.65 -6.02 -25.84
N PHE A 71 4.17 -5.15 -26.69
CA PHE A 71 4.72 -5.48 -27.99
C PHE A 71 6.00 -4.68 -28.26
N GLY A 72 7.09 -5.35 -28.56
CA GLY A 72 8.40 -4.70 -28.75
C GLY A 72 8.88 -3.87 -27.54
N GLY A 73 8.56 -4.29 -26.30
CA GLY A 73 8.90 -3.56 -25.08
C GLY A 73 7.95 -2.40 -24.72
N ARG A 74 6.93 -2.12 -25.55
CA ARG A 74 6.00 -0.99 -25.37
C ARG A 74 4.60 -1.47 -25.01
N LEU A 75 3.85 -0.65 -24.26
CA LEU A 75 2.43 -0.84 -24.06
C LEU A 75 1.70 -0.73 -25.39
N CYS A 76 0.93 -1.75 -25.77
CA CYS A 76 0.27 -1.78 -27.07
C CYS A 76 -1.21 -1.31 -27.04
N GLY A 77 -1.69 -0.83 -25.88
CA GLY A 77 -3.06 -0.31 -25.71
C GLY A 77 -4.14 -1.38 -25.49
N THR A 78 -3.77 -2.67 -25.56
CA THR A 78 -4.66 -3.77 -25.14
C THR A 78 -4.50 -4.04 -23.64
N PRO A 79 -5.39 -4.84 -23.01
CA PRO A 79 -5.23 -5.17 -21.59
C PRO A 79 -3.84 -5.73 -21.29
N LEU A 80 -3.14 -5.09 -20.35
CA LEU A 80 -1.85 -5.58 -19.85
C LEU A 80 -2.12 -6.59 -18.73
N THR A 81 -1.65 -7.81 -18.91
CA THR A 81 -1.79 -8.87 -17.89
C THR A 81 -0.42 -9.35 -17.47
N ALA A 82 -0.21 -9.38 -16.16
CA ALA A 82 1.00 -9.90 -15.55
C ALA A 82 0.66 -10.88 -14.44
N ILE A 83 1.45 -11.95 -14.32
CA ILE A 83 1.34 -12.96 -13.27
C ILE A 83 2.65 -13.05 -12.47
N ILE A 84 2.53 -13.46 -11.22
CA ILE A 84 3.64 -13.82 -10.35
C ILE A 84 3.39 -15.23 -9.83
N LYS A 85 4.28 -16.18 -10.16
CA LYS A 85 4.17 -17.57 -9.70
C LYS A 85 4.43 -17.66 -8.19
N ASN A 86 3.64 -18.46 -7.50
CA ASN A 86 3.86 -18.79 -6.10
C ASN A 86 4.74 -20.05 -6.02
N THR A 87 5.99 -19.88 -5.59
CA THR A 87 6.99 -20.96 -5.59
C THR A 87 7.30 -21.51 -4.22
N ASN A 88 6.93 -20.81 -3.14
CA ASN A 88 7.29 -21.16 -1.77
C ASN A 88 6.06 -21.27 -0.85
N THR A 89 5.12 -22.16 -1.21
CA THR A 89 3.88 -22.39 -0.46
C THR A 89 3.99 -23.62 0.45
N ARG A 90 3.42 -23.54 1.68
CA ARG A 90 3.32 -24.65 2.64
C ARG A 90 1.88 -24.71 3.14
N SER A 91 1.02 -25.45 2.46
CA SER A 91 -0.42 -25.47 2.73
C SER A 91 -0.81 -26.24 4.01
N GLY A 92 0.05 -27.15 4.49
CA GLY A 92 -0.22 -27.97 5.69
C GLY A 92 -0.30 -27.17 7.00
N ASP A 93 0.33 -26.01 7.08
CA ASP A 93 0.40 -25.19 8.29
C ASP A 93 -0.93 -24.49 8.66
N TYR A 94 -1.97 -24.62 7.81
CA TYR A 94 -3.22 -23.82 7.92
C TYR A 94 -4.48 -24.66 8.19
N SER A 95 -4.36 -25.97 8.42
CA SER A 95 -5.52 -26.89 8.53
C SER A 95 -6.46 -26.54 9.70
N GLU A 96 -5.94 -26.09 10.83
CA GLU A 96 -6.75 -25.67 11.99
C GLU A 96 -7.41 -24.31 11.80
N LEU A 97 -6.82 -23.41 11.00
CA LEU A 97 -7.33 -22.05 10.79
C LEU A 97 -8.67 -22.02 10.06
N LYS A 98 -9.03 -23.11 9.39
CA LYS A 98 -10.37 -23.29 8.81
C LYS A 98 -11.47 -23.22 9.88
N TYR A 99 -11.18 -23.67 11.09
CA TYR A 99 -12.16 -23.82 12.17
C TYR A 99 -11.88 -22.90 13.37
N LYS A 100 -10.63 -22.47 13.52
CA LYS A 100 -10.22 -21.56 14.60
C LYS A 100 -9.69 -20.26 13.98
N PRO A 101 -10.56 -19.26 13.76
CA PRO A 101 -10.16 -18.03 13.08
C PRO A 101 -9.12 -17.25 13.89
N ARG A 102 -8.12 -16.73 13.20
CA ARG A 102 -7.11 -15.85 13.83
C ARG A 102 -7.74 -14.53 14.28
N PRO A 103 -7.53 -14.11 15.52
CA PRO A 103 -7.91 -12.77 15.96
C PRO A 103 -7.28 -11.70 15.06
N GLY A 104 -8.07 -10.69 14.67
CA GLY A 104 -7.60 -9.61 13.83
C GLY A 104 -7.34 -9.94 12.36
N HIS A 105 -7.57 -11.19 11.90
CA HIS A 105 -7.51 -11.60 10.50
C HIS A 105 -8.91 -11.71 9.88
N ALA A 106 -8.97 -11.85 8.55
CA ALA A 106 -10.24 -11.97 7.83
C ALA A 106 -10.84 -13.39 7.86
N ASP A 107 -10.28 -14.35 8.59
CA ASP A 107 -10.67 -15.77 8.54
C ASP A 107 -12.17 -15.96 8.81
N PHE A 108 -12.69 -15.37 9.90
CA PHE A 108 -14.11 -15.42 10.25
C PHE A 108 -14.98 -14.66 9.26
N THR A 109 -14.66 -13.40 8.99
CA THR A 109 -15.47 -12.55 8.11
C THR A 109 -15.51 -13.03 6.67
N ALA A 110 -14.45 -13.68 6.20
CA ALA A 110 -14.41 -14.34 4.89
C ALA A 110 -15.31 -15.58 4.87
N GLY A 111 -15.33 -16.38 5.95
CA GLY A 111 -16.24 -17.50 6.11
C GLY A 111 -17.71 -17.07 5.99
N GLU A 112 -18.09 -16.05 6.74
CA GLU A 112 -19.44 -15.47 6.68
C GLU A 112 -19.78 -14.92 5.28
N ARG A 113 -18.86 -14.17 4.68
CA ARG A 113 -19.08 -13.53 3.38
C ARG A 113 -19.22 -14.51 2.23
N TYR A 114 -18.44 -15.60 2.24
CA TYR A 114 -18.35 -16.56 1.14
C TYR A 114 -18.92 -17.93 1.49
N ASN A 115 -19.72 -18.02 2.54
CA ASN A 115 -20.36 -19.26 2.99
C ASN A 115 -19.34 -20.40 3.13
N ASN A 116 -18.20 -20.14 3.78
CA ASN A 116 -17.10 -21.07 4.01
C ASN A 116 -16.46 -21.67 2.74
N SER A 117 -16.67 -21.03 1.57
CA SER A 117 -16.07 -21.48 0.29
C SER A 117 -14.77 -20.77 -0.06
N GLN A 118 -14.26 -19.89 0.82
CA GLN A 118 -12.98 -19.18 0.61
C GLN A 118 -11.79 -20.15 0.76
N ASP A 119 -10.70 -19.84 0.05
CA ASP A 119 -9.40 -20.44 0.32
C ASP A 119 -8.82 -19.83 1.61
N TYR A 120 -8.67 -20.64 2.65
CA TYR A 120 -8.11 -20.23 3.95
C TYR A 120 -6.57 -20.37 4.00
N THR A 121 -5.94 -21.01 3.01
CA THR A 121 -4.51 -21.28 3.01
C THR A 121 -3.69 -19.99 2.87
N GLY A 122 -2.84 -19.71 3.85
CA GLY A 122 -2.02 -18.48 3.87
C GLY A 122 -2.80 -17.16 3.85
N GLY A 123 -4.10 -17.21 4.23
CA GLY A 123 -5.01 -16.07 4.16
C GLY A 123 -5.67 -15.87 2.79
N GLY A 124 -5.47 -16.78 1.85
CA GLY A 124 -6.14 -16.79 0.55
C GLY A 124 -6.01 -15.47 -0.21
N HIS A 125 -7.16 -14.93 -0.63
CA HIS A 125 -7.25 -13.64 -1.32
C HIS A 125 -7.11 -12.42 -0.39
N PHE A 126 -7.17 -12.61 0.95
CA PHE A 126 -6.99 -11.57 1.97
C PHE A 126 -5.53 -11.40 2.39
N SER A 127 -4.64 -12.18 1.83
CA SER A 127 -3.21 -12.14 2.13
C SER A 127 -2.56 -10.86 1.64
N GLY A 128 -1.60 -10.32 2.41
CA GLY A 128 -0.71 -9.24 1.96
C GLY A 128 0.08 -9.58 0.69
N ARG A 129 0.11 -10.85 0.28
CA ARG A 129 0.70 -11.31 -0.99
C ARG A 129 0.07 -10.63 -2.20
N LEU A 130 -1.23 -10.32 -2.13
CA LEU A 130 -2.01 -9.69 -3.21
C LEU A 130 -1.64 -8.21 -3.45
N THR A 131 -0.78 -7.62 -2.61
CA THR A 131 -0.20 -6.30 -2.89
C THR A 131 0.89 -6.33 -3.96
N ALA A 132 1.47 -7.50 -4.29
CA ALA A 132 2.47 -7.58 -5.35
C ALA A 132 1.88 -7.23 -6.73
N PRO A 133 0.72 -7.75 -7.16
CA PRO A 133 0.03 -7.27 -8.35
C PRO A 133 -0.33 -5.78 -8.34
N LEU A 134 -0.71 -5.22 -7.18
CA LEU A 134 -0.93 -3.77 -7.04
C LEU A 134 0.34 -2.97 -7.34
N CYS A 135 1.49 -3.45 -6.84
CA CYS A 135 2.79 -2.82 -7.07
C CYS A 135 3.22 -2.88 -8.55
N ILE A 136 2.77 -3.85 -9.35
CA ILE A 136 3.02 -3.85 -10.81
C ILE A 136 2.34 -2.62 -11.43
N VAL A 137 1.06 -2.41 -11.15
CA VAL A 137 0.31 -1.27 -11.68
C VAL A 137 0.90 0.05 -11.18
N GLY A 138 1.16 0.13 -9.86
CA GLY A 138 1.73 1.34 -9.24
C GLY A 138 3.12 1.68 -9.76
N GLY A 139 3.99 0.67 -9.97
CA GLY A 139 5.32 0.89 -10.53
C GLY A 139 5.30 1.44 -11.96
N LEU A 140 4.33 1.01 -12.78
CA LEU A 140 4.11 1.60 -14.11
C LEU A 140 3.57 3.04 -14.00
N CYS A 141 2.64 3.30 -13.07
CA CYS A 141 2.12 4.65 -12.84
C CYS A 141 3.19 5.61 -12.31
N LEU A 142 4.12 5.15 -11.47
CA LEU A 142 5.26 5.95 -11.01
C LEU A 142 6.13 6.44 -12.16
N GLN A 143 6.41 5.58 -13.14
CA GLN A 143 7.18 5.96 -14.33
C GLN A 143 6.42 6.96 -15.20
N LEU A 144 5.11 6.76 -15.37
CA LEU A 144 4.24 7.67 -16.11
C LEU A 144 4.16 9.05 -15.43
N LEU A 145 4.01 9.09 -14.10
CA LEU A 145 4.01 10.33 -13.31
C LEU A 145 5.33 11.07 -13.42
N ARG A 146 6.46 10.36 -13.33
CA ARG A 146 7.79 10.97 -13.46
C ARG A 146 8.00 11.58 -14.84
N ALA A 147 7.51 10.96 -15.91
CA ALA A 147 7.55 11.56 -17.24
C ALA A 147 6.79 12.88 -17.33
N GLU A 148 5.90 13.16 -16.37
CA GLU A 148 5.14 14.41 -16.22
C GLU A 148 5.72 15.36 -15.17
N GLY A 149 6.90 15.05 -14.63
CA GLY A 149 7.54 15.85 -13.58
C GLY A 149 6.94 15.65 -12.18
N ILE A 150 6.10 14.63 -11.99
CA ILE A 150 5.48 14.32 -10.70
C ILE A 150 6.27 13.21 -10.02
N SER A 151 6.65 13.43 -8.76
CA SER A 151 7.37 12.47 -7.93
C SER A 151 6.53 12.02 -6.74
N VAL A 152 6.66 10.75 -6.38
CA VAL A 152 6.05 10.16 -5.20
C VAL A 152 7.17 9.65 -4.31
N VAL A 153 7.18 10.05 -3.06
CA VAL A 153 8.14 9.59 -2.05
C VAL A 153 7.39 9.09 -0.82
N THR A 154 7.92 8.04 -0.20
CA THR A 154 7.33 7.42 0.99
C THR A 154 8.40 7.12 2.01
N ARG A 155 8.03 7.15 3.31
CA ARG A 155 8.91 6.78 4.41
C ARG A 155 8.13 6.11 5.54
N ILE A 156 8.82 5.43 6.43
CA ILE A 156 8.28 5.06 7.73
C ILE A 156 8.36 6.31 8.63
N ALA A 157 7.21 6.85 9.01
CA ALA A 157 7.12 8.00 9.92
C ALA A 157 7.11 7.58 11.39
N GLU A 158 6.54 6.41 11.68
CA GLU A 158 6.51 5.84 13.03
C GLU A 158 6.49 4.31 12.97
N LEU A 159 7.16 3.65 13.91
CA LEU A 159 7.10 2.20 14.03
C LEU A 159 7.33 1.79 15.49
N GLY A 160 6.44 0.94 16.03
CA GLY A 160 6.53 0.47 17.41
C GLY A 160 6.51 1.60 18.45
N GLY A 161 5.82 2.72 18.15
CA GLY A 161 5.77 3.90 18.99
C GLY A 161 6.99 4.84 18.91
N ILE A 162 7.94 4.53 17.99
CA ILE A 162 9.13 5.36 17.74
C ILE A 162 8.87 6.20 16.50
N ALA A 163 8.84 7.53 16.66
CA ALA A 163 8.59 8.47 15.56
C ALA A 163 9.89 8.99 14.94
N ASP A 164 9.95 9.00 13.61
CA ASP A 164 10.94 9.72 12.83
C ASP A 164 10.37 11.09 12.43
N LYS A 165 10.87 12.15 13.05
CA LYS A 165 10.38 13.53 12.87
C LYS A 165 11.10 14.28 11.75
N GLY A 166 11.96 13.62 10.97
CA GLY A 166 12.63 14.23 9.85
C GLY A 166 11.66 14.71 8.78
N GLU A 167 12.04 15.71 8.01
CA GLU A 167 11.28 16.15 6.84
C GLU A 167 11.32 15.07 5.75
N ILE A 168 10.18 14.81 5.10
CA ILE A 168 10.09 13.73 4.13
C ILE A 168 11.02 13.97 2.93
N CYS A 169 11.83 12.96 2.63
CA CYS A 169 12.72 12.95 1.48
C CYS A 169 12.74 11.57 0.83
N ALA A 170 13.45 11.42 -0.30
CA ALA A 170 13.58 10.13 -0.98
C ALA A 170 14.29 9.10 -0.10
N THR A 171 13.60 7.99 0.19
CA THR A 171 14.12 6.87 0.99
C THR A 171 14.14 5.55 0.22
N ALA A 172 13.81 5.58 -1.08
CA ALA A 172 13.63 4.37 -1.90
C ALA A 172 14.90 3.49 -2.00
N ASP A 173 16.06 4.10 -1.93
CA ASP A 173 17.37 3.41 -2.00
C ASP A 173 17.87 2.93 -0.62
N LYS A 174 17.18 3.29 0.47
CA LYS A 174 17.55 2.85 1.81
C LYS A 174 17.02 1.44 2.08
N PRO A 175 17.83 0.55 2.67
CA PRO A 175 17.35 -0.79 3.09
C PRO A 175 16.22 -0.74 4.11
N PHE A 176 16.17 0.33 4.92
CA PHE A 176 15.11 0.64 5.86
C PHE A 176 14.65 2.08 5.60
N PRO A 177 13.42 2.30 5.09
CA PRO A 177 13.02 3.57 4.50
C PRO A 177 12.59 4.62 5.55
N VAL A 178 13.55 5.15 6.29
CA VAL A 178 13.45 6.24 7.27
C VAL A 178 14.29 7.43 6.83
N VAL A 179 13.98 8.63 7.32
CA VAL A 179 14.80 9.82 7.10
C VAL A 179 16.01 9.81 8.04
N ASN A 180 15.76 9.60 9.34
CA ASN A 180 16.79 9.55 10.37
C ASN A 180 17.21 8.11 10.65
N ASP A 181 18.47 7.76 10.33
CA ASP A 181 18.99 6.40 10.48
C ASP A 181 19.08 5.96 11.95
N GLU A 182 19.31 6.89 12.92
CA GLU A 182 19.28 6.58 14.34
C GLU A 182 17.88 6.15 14.81
N CYS A 183 16.83 6.84 14.34
CA CYS A 183 15.45 6.40 14.55
C CYS A 183 15.20 5.03 13.91
N GLY A 184 15.74 4.81 12.72
CA GLY A 184 15.69 3.53 12.03
C GLY A 184 16.27 2.38 12.85
N GLU A 185 17.42 2.56 13.49
CA GLU A 185 18.02 1.53 14.35
C GLU A 185 17.12 1.22 15.57
N LYS A 186 16.54 2.24 16.20
CA LYS A 186 15.59 2.05 17.30
C LYS A 186 14.34 1.30 16.85
N MET A 187 13.79 1.61 15.68
CA MET A 187 12.65 0.92 15.08
C MET A 187 12.97 -0.55 14.78
N LYS A 188 14.16 -0.84 14.23
CA LYS A 188 14.63 -2.20 14.00
C LYS A 188 14.75 -3.00 15.30
N ALA A 189 15.31 -2.39 16.34
CA ALA A 189 15.38 -3.01 17.66
C ALA A 189 13.98 -3.34 18.24
N ALA A 190 12.98 -2.46 18.03
CA ALA A 190 11.60 -2.72 18.45
C ALA A 190 10.98 -3.92 17.69
N ILE A 191 11.25 -4.04 16.37
CA ILE A 191 10.81 -5.20 15.59
C ILE A 191 11.44 -6.51 16.11
N LEU A 192 12.75 -6.50 16.35
CA LEU A 192 13.46 -7.68 16.84
C LEU A 192 12.98 -8.09 18.23
N SER A 193 12.75 -7.11 19.13
CA SER A 193 12.19 -7.38 20.46
C SER A 193 10.78 -7.99 20.39
N ALA A 194 9.92 -7.52 19.48
CA ALA A 194 8.61 -8.13 19.27
C ALA A 194 8.74 -9.56 18.73
N LYS A 195 9.64 -9.77 17.76
CA LYS A 195 9.92 -11.10 17.18
C LYS A 195 10.36 -12.11 18.24
N GLU A 196 11.28 -11.71 19.14
CA GLU A 196 11.76 -12.56 20.23
C GLU A 196 10.63 -12.98 21.19
N LYS A 197 9.65 -12.10 21.40
CA LYS A 197 8.46 -12.36 22.20
C LYS A 197 7.37 -13.16 21.47
N GLY A 198 7.57 -13.50 20.19
CA GLY A 198 6.56 -14.13 19.36
C GLY A 198 5.39 -13.21 18.97
N ASP A 199 5.59 -11.89 19.05
CA ASP A 199 4.59 -10.84 18.80
C ASP A 199 4.90 -10.05 17.52
N SER A 200 4.15 -8.99 17.25
CA SER A 200 4.31 -8.10 16.09
C SER A 200 4.08 -6.64 16.43
N VAL A 201 4.63 -5.76 15.61
CA VAL A 201 4.46 -4.30 15.73
C VAL A 201 3.92 -3.70 14.44
N GLY A 202 3.14 -2.63 14.58
CA GLY A 202 2.63 -1.78 13.51
C GLY A 202 3.42 -0.48 13.40
N GLY A 203 2.93 0.41 12.55
CA GLY A 203 3.52 1.74 12.38
C GLY A 203 2.72 2.63 11.45
N VAL A 204 3.31 3.77 11.11
CA VAL A 204 2.74 4.78 10.23
C VAL A 204 3.68 5.02 9.06
N ILE A 205 3.13 5.00 7.85
CA ILE A 205 3.84 5.34 6.62
C ILE A 205 3.35 6.72 6.17
N GLU A 206 4.29 7.61 5.87
CA GLU A 206 4.01 8.92 5.27
C GLU A 206 4.35 8.89 3.78
N CYS A 207 3.49 9.52 2.99
CA CYS A 207 3.65 9.67 1.55
C CYS A 207 3.51 11.14 1.16
N SER A 208 4.37 11.59 0.25
CA SER A 208 4.29 12.90 -0.38
C SER A 208 4.32 12.77 -1.90
N VAL A 209 3.40 13.47 -2.57
CA VAL A 209 3.38 13.58 -4.03
C VAL A 209 3.66 15.05 -4.40
N SER A 210 4.78 15.28 -5.05
CA SER A 210 5.21 16.62 -5.47
C SER A 210 5.15 16.80 -6.99
N GLY A 211 4.98 18.04 -7.46
CA GLY A 211 4.88 18.37 -8.88
C GLY A 211 3.48 18.18 -9.47
N CYS A 212 2.50 17.75 -8.67
CA CYS A 212 1.12 17.65 -9.12
C CYS A 212 0.55 19.06 -9.34
N PRO A 213 0.01 19.39 -10.53
CA PRO A 213 -0.55 20.73 -10.77
C PRO A 213 -1.80 20.97 -9.94
N ALA A 214 -2.13 22.25 -9.70
CA ALA A 214 -3.41 22.61 -9.10
C ALA A 214 -4.58 22.24 -10.02
N GLY A 215 -5.75 21.93 -9.41
CA GLY A 215 -6.99 21.66 -10.13
C GLY A 215 -7.14 20.22 -10.61
N ILE A 216 -6.56 19.23 -9.92
CA ILE A 216 -6.80 17.79 -10.11
C ILE A 216 -7.74 17.29 -9.03
N GLY A 217 -8.72 16.46 -9.40
CA GLY A 217 -9.76 15.97 -8.51
C GLY A 217 -11.04 16.79 -8.59
N ASP A 218 -12.04 16.38 -7.86
CA ASP A 218 -13.40 16.92 -7.89
C ASP A 218 -13.91 17.16 -6.47
N PRO A 219 -14.97 17.97 -6.31
CA PRO A 219 -15.59 18.14 -5.01
C PRO A 219 -16.26 16.83 -4.54
N MET A 220 -16.43 16.70 -3.23
CA MET A 220 -17.13 15.61 -2.56
C MET A 220 -16.52 14.21 -2.86
N PHE A 221 -17.26 13.34 -3.55
CA PHE A 221 -16.91 11.91 -3.67
C PHE A 221 -15.81 11.61 -4.70
N GLY A 222 -15.58 12.49 -5.65
CA GLY A 222 -14.49 12.41 -6.64
C GLY A 222 -13.17 13.02 -6.16
N GLY A 223 -13.13 13.54 -4.93
CA GLY A 223 -11.97 14.22 -4.37
C GLY A 223 -10.71 13.36 -4.28
N MET A 224 -9.56 14.03 -4.28
CA MET A 224 -8.26 13.35 -4.22
C MET A 224 -8.09 12.55 -2.94
N GLU A 225 -8.59 13.05 -1.78
CA GLU A 225 -8.58 12.30 -0.53
C GLU A 225 -9.38 11.00 -0.65
N ASN A 226 -10.54 11.03 -1.30
CA ASN A 226 -11.37 9.85 -1.52
C ASN A 226 -10.69 8.83 -2.44
N ARG A 227 -10.08 9.29 -3.54
CA ARG A 227 -9.37 8.43 -4.52
C ARG A 227 -8.16 7.75 -3.89
N ILE A 228 -7.32 8.52 -3.19
CA ILE A 228 -6.14 7.99 -2.48
C ILE A 228 -6.59 7.03 -1.38
N SER A 229 -7.56 7.42 -0.54
CA SER A 229 -8.05 6.60 0.57
C SER A 229 -8.64 5.27 0.08
N SER A 230 -9.41 5.29 -1.01
CA SER A 230 -10.01 4.07 -1.59
C SER A 230 -8.96 3.03 -1.96
N LEU A 231 -7.85 3.44 -2.59
CA LEU A 231 -6.74 2.55 -2.96
C LEU A 231 -5.92 2.14 -1.74
N VAL A 232 -5.64 3.06 -0.82
CA VAL A 232 -4.86 2.80 0.39
C VAL A 232 -5.59 1.82 1.31
N PHE A 233 -6.91 1.95 1.53
CA PHE A 233 -7.70 0.98 2.29
C PHE A 233 -7.87 -0.37 1.57
N GLY A 234 -7.61 -0.45 0.27
CA GLY A 234 -7.50 -1.71 -0.47
C GLY A 234 -6.26 -2.53 -0.07
N ILE A 235 -5.26 -1.92 0.58
CA ILE A 235 -4.06 -2.60 1.07
C ILE A 235 -4.39 -3.29 2.41
N PRO A 236 -4.14 -4.61 2.55
CA PRO A 236 -4.34 -5.30 3.81
C PRO A 236 -3.57 -4.65 4.97
N ALA A 237 -4.16 -4.66 6.16
CA ALA A 237 -3.66 -4.11 7.42
C ALA A 237 -3.71 -2.58 7.55
N ILE A 238 -4.12 -1.82 6.56
CA ILE A 238 -4.38 -0.39 6.73
C ILE A 238 -5.60 -0.20 7.65
N LYS A 239 -5.47 0.73 8.62
CA LYS A 239 -6.50 1.02 9.63
C LYS A 239 -6.84 2.49 9.76
N GLY A 240 -6.04 3.38 9.16
CA GLY A 240 -6.30 4.81 9.17
C GLY A 240 -5.53 5.49 8.06
N ILE A 241 -6.06 6.64 7.64
CA ILE A 241 -5.40 7.58 6.74
C ILE A 241 -5.74 8.98 7.21
N GLU A 242 -4.79 9.90 7.11
CA GLU A 242 -4.99 11.32 7.38
C GLU A 242 -4.15 12.15 6.41
N PHE A 243 -4.65 13.34 6.07
CA PHE A 243 -4.03 14.26 5.12
C PHE A 243 -3.54 15.51 5.84
N GLY A 244 -2.34 16.01 5.50
CA GLY A 244 -1.73 17.19 6.10
C GLY A 244 -1.64 17.10 7.62
N ALA A 245 -2.23 18.06 8.34
CA ALA A 245 -2.31 18.08 9.80
C ALA A 245 -3.18 16.94 10.36
N GLY A 246 -4.05 16.33 9.53
CA GLY A 246 -4.87 15.18 9.87
C GLY A 246 -5.71 15.42 11.12
N PHE A 247 -5.72 14.47 12.06
CA PHE A 247 -6.42 14.61 13.36
C PHE A 247 -5.87 15.76 14.22
N GLY A 248 -4.65 16.25 13.93
CA GLY A 248 -4.08 17.43 14.60
C GLY A 248 -4.88 18.70 14.32
N ALA A 249 -5.49 18.84 13.14
CA ALA A 249 -6.31 19.98 12.76
C ALA A 249 -7.48 20.23 13.74
N ALA A 250 -8.03 19.16 14.33
CA ALA A 250 -9.12 19.28 15.31
C ALA A 250 -8.72 20.02 16.61
N LYS A 251 -7.43 20.24 16.84
CA LYS A 251 -6.87 20.92 18.02
C LYS A 251 -6.39 22.34 17.68
N MET A 252 -6.44 22.73 16.40
CA MET A 252 -5.96 24.03 15.91
C MET A 252 -7.09 25.04 15.82
N LEU A 253 -6.76 26.31 16.02
CA LEU A 253 -7.65 27.41 15.64
C LEU A 253 -7.66 27.58 14.13
N GLY A 254 -8.73 28.13 13.57
CA GLY A 254 -8.82 28.34 12.12
C GLY A 254 -7.65 29.20 11.57
N SER A 255 -7.21 30.21 12.32
CA SER A 255 -6.05 31.04 11.98
C SER A 255 -4.71 30.29 11.99
N GLU A 256 -4.63 29.18 12.71
CA GLU A 256 -3.43 28.31 12.74
C GLU A 256 -3.46 27.24 11.67
N ASN A 257 -4.67 26.70 11.42
CA ASN A 257 -4.86 25.63 10.43
C ASN A 257 -4.90 26.14 8.98
N ASN A 258 -5.43 27.34 8.74
CA ASN A 258 -5.56 27.85 7.39
C ASN A 258 -4.19 28.08 6.74
N ASP A 259 -4.01 27.57 5.54
CA ASP A 259 -2.80 27.72 4.74
C ASP A 259 -2.85 29.04 3.96
N PRO A 260 -2.11 30.11 4.35
CA PRO A 260 -2.18 31.40 3.69
C PRO A 260 -1.64 31.34 2.27
N PHE A 261 -2.39 31.84 1.29
CA PHE A 261 -1.92 31.95 -0.09
C PHE A 261 -0.84 33.04 -0.24
N ALA A 262 0.09 32.81 -1.15
CA ALA A 262 1.10 33.75 -1.57
C ALA A 262 1.37 33.61 -3.07
N VAL A 263 1.96 34.68 -3.66
CA VAL A 263 2.51 34.60 -5.02
C VAL A 263 4.02 34.51 -4.93
N GLU A 264 4.58 33.46 -5.52
CA GLU A 264 6.02 33.23 -5.61
C GLU A 264 6.38 32.87 -7.05
N ASN A 265 7.32 33.61 -7.64
CA ASN A 265 7.77 33.40 -9.03
C ASN A 265 6.62 33.33 -10.05
N GLY A 266 5.55 34.10 -9.84
CA GLY A 266 4.37 34.15 -10.73
C GLY A 266 3.39 33.01 -10.53
N SER A 267 3.64 32.10 -9.56
CA SER A 267 2.76 31.00 -9.19
C SER A 267 2.08 31.21 -7.85
N ILE A 268 0.87 30.70 -7.70
CA ILE A 268 0.16 30.70 -6.42
C ILE A 268 0.63 29.49 -5.61
N ILE A 269 1.08 29.76 -4.40
CA ILE A 269 1.48 28.75 -3.42
C ILE A 269 0.75 28.96 -2.10
N THR A 270 0.87 28.05 -1.15
CA THR A 270 0.54 28.30 0.27
C THR A 270 1.79 28.33 1.12
N LYS A 271 1.81 29.17 2.18
CA LYS A 271 2.97 29.33 3.08
C LYS A 271 3.15 28.13 4.03
N THR A 272 2.07 27.43 4.30
CA THR A 272 2.00 26.20 5.08
C THR A 272 1.26 25.15 4.26
N ASN A 273 1.21 23.90 4.72
CA ASN A 273 0.52 22.83 4.01
C ASN A 273 -0.27 21.94 4.99
N ASN A 274 -1.02 22.57 5.89
CA ASN A 274 -1.85 21.88 6.88
C ASN A 274 -2.98 21.09 6.22
N CYS A 275 -3.48 21.54 5.05
CA CYS A 275 -4.47 20.82 4.26
C CYS A 275 -3.90 19.60 3.51
N GLY A 276 -2.57 19.42 3.49
CA GLY A 276 -1.93 18.32 2.77
C GLY A 276 -2.03 18.40 1.26
N GLY A 277 -2.07 19.62 0.68
CA GLY A 277 -2.06 19.85 -0.77
C GLY A 277 -3.42 19.71 -1.45
N ILE A 278 -4.50 19.56 -0.69
CA ILE A 278 -5.86 19.33 -1.21
C ILE A 278 -6.84 20.25 -0.48
N LEU A 279 -7.65 20.99 -1.23
CA LEU A 279 -8.73 21.83 -0.73
C LEU A 279 -10.01 21.53 -1.51
N GLY A 280 -11.09 21.18 -0.80
CA GLY A 280 -12.37 20.83 -1.42
C GLY A 280 -12.31 19.61 -2.35
N GLY A 281 -11.39 18.69 -2.13
CA GLY A 281 -11.15 17.51 -2.98
C GLY A 281 -10.20 17.75 -4.15
N ILE A 282 -9.71 18.99 -4.32
CA ILE A 282 -8.96 19.42 -5.50
C ILE A 282 -7.53 19.81 -5.08
N THR A 283 -6.54 19.41 -5.87
CA THR A 283 -5.13 19.72 -5.60
C THR A 283 -4.86 21.23 -5.68
N THR A 284 -4.01 21.73 -4.77
CA THR A 284 -3.61 23.14 -4.71
C THR A 284 -2.35 23.48 -5.51
N GLY A 285 -1.61 22.45 -5.98
CA GLY A 285 -0.26 22.59 -6.53
C GLY A 285 0.85 22.42 -5.49
N MET A 286 0.52 22.48 -4.21
CA MET A 286 1.43 22.08 -3.12
C MET A 286 1.58 20.55 -3.05
N PRO A 287 2.63 20.02 -2.40
CA PRO A 287 2.75 18.59 -2.22
C PRO A 287 1.52 17.96 -1.55
N ILE A 288 1.00 16.88 -2.14
CA ILE A 288 -0.02 16.08 -1.49
C ILE A 288 0.68 15.25 -0.42
N VAL A 289 0.31 15.47 0.86
CA VAL A 289 0.92 14.76 2.00
C VAL A 289 -0.15 14.01 2.77
N PHE A 290 0.07 12.71 2.98
CA PHE A 290 -0.81 11.90 3.81
C PHE A 290 -0.03 10.86 4.60
N ARG A 291 -0.64 10.34 5.67
CA ARG A 291 -0.10 9.27 6.52
C ARG A 291 -1.10 8.12 6.60
N ALA A 292 -0.59 6.89 6.56
CA ALA A 292 -1.38 5.66 6.63
C ALA A 292 -0.94 4.80 7.81
N ALA A 293 -1.87 4.43 8.68
CA ALA A 293 -1.64 3.58 9.83
C ALA A 293 -1.73 2.10 9.42
N VAL A 294 -0.68 1.35 9.70
CA VAL A 294 -0.55 -0.08 9.46
C VAL A 294 -0.62 -0.81 10.79
N LYS A 295 -1.64 -1.66 10.99
CA LYS A 295 -1.75 -2.45 12.21
C LYS A 295 -0.66 -3.54 12.30
N PRO A 296 -0.36 -4.05 13.52
CA PRO A 296 0.48 -5.23 13.69
C PRO A 296 -0.05 -6.44 12.92
N THR A 297 0.85 -7.34 12.53
CA THR A 297 0.49 -8.61 11.88
C THR A 297 -0.34 -9.47 12.82
N PRO A 298 -1.54 -9.96 12.43
CA PRO A 298 -2.40 -10.73 13.32
C PRO A 298 -1.92 -12.16 13.56
N SER A 299 -1.07 -12.69 12.70
CA SER A 299 -0.48 -14.03 12.86
C SER A 299 0.76 -13.92 13.73
N ILE A 300 0.60 -14.23 15.02
CA ILE A 300 1.65 -14.18 16.04
C ILE A 300 1.80 -15.55 16.72
N ALA A 301 2.96 -15.80 17.32
CA ALA A 301 3.26 -17.05 18.00
C ALA A 301 2.78 -17.08 19.48
N LEU A 302 2.30 -15.94 19.99
CA LEU A 302 1.64 -15.89 21.28
C LEU A 302 0.28 -16.58 21.21
N GLU A 303 -0.08 -17.30 22.29
CA GLU A 303 -1.41 -17.87 22.43
C GLU A 303 -2.47 -16.76 22.54
N GLN A 304 -3.54 -16.89 21.75
CA GLN A 304 -4.63 -15.93 21.68
C GLN A 304 -5.98 -16.61 21.92
N ASP A 305 -6.92 -15.86 22.49
CA ASP A 305 -8.31 -16.29 22.60
C ASP A 305 -8.99 -16.28 21.23
N THR A 306 -9.74 -17.33 20.91
CA THR A 306 -10.53 -17.49 19.71
C THR A 306 -11.72 -18.41 19.97
N VAL A 307 -12.41 -18.84 18.93
CA VAL A 307 -13.52 -19.79 18.98
C VAL A 307 -13.26 -20.99 18.08
N ASP A 308 -13.82 -22.15 18.41
CA ASP A 308 -13.93 -23.27 17.46
C ASP A 308 -15.31 -23.18 16.79
N LEU A 309 -15.34 -22.90 15.50
CA LEU A 309 -16.55 -22.72 14.71
C LEU A 309 -17.37 -24.01 14.54
N ARG A 310 -16.82 -25.18 14.86
CA ARG A 310 -17.52 -26.46 14.79
C ARG A 310 -18.35 -26.72 16.04
N THR A 311 -17.76 -26.40 17.22
CA THR A 311 -18.38 -26.65 18.52
C THR A 311 -19.09 -25.42 19.08
N MET A 312 -18.81 -24.22 18.52
CA MET A 312 -19.25 -22.91 19.01
C MET A 312 -18.80 -22.65 20.44
N GLU A 313 -17.58 -23.06 20.76
CA GLU A 313 -16.98 -22.90 22.09
C GLU A 313 -15.74 -22.00 22.03
N ASN A 314 -15.48 -21.30 23.14
CA ASN A 314 -14.25 -20.53 23.32
C ASN A 314 -13.05 -21.50 23.36
N THR A 315 -11.97 -21.12 22.68
CA THR A 315 -10.73 -21.92 22.64
C THR A 315 -9.50 -21.02 22.54
N LYS A 316 -8.34 -21.62 22.48
CA LYS A 316 -7.06 -20.97 22.28
C LYS A 316 -6.48 -21.32 20.92
N LEU A 317 -5.70 -20.39 20.40
CA LEU A 317 -4.97 -20.55 19.13
C LEU A 317 -3.56 -19.98 19.28
N THR A 318 -2.56 -20.80 18.91
CA THR A 318 -1.20 -20.35 18.65
C THR A 318 -0.92 -20.51 17.18
N VAL A 319 -0.57 -19.44 16.49
CA VAL A 319 -0.33 -19.50 15.04
C VAL A 319 1.12 -19.88 14.79
N HIS A 320 1.32 -21.09 14.30
CA HIS A 320 2.64 -21.56 13.88
C HIS A 320 2.91 -21.19 12.43
N GLY A 321 4.16 -20.87 12.08
CA GLY A 321 4.55 -20.57 10.71
C GLY A 321 5.55 -19.42 10.58
N ARG A 322 5.80 -19.04 9.32
CA ARG A 322 6.76 -17.97 8.96
C ARG A 322 6.04 -16.64 8.80
N HIS A 323 5.83 -15.93 9.90
CA HIS A 323 5.12 -14.65 9.88
C HIS A 323 6.09 -13.46 9.96
N ASP A 324 5.68 -12.32 9.38
CA ASP A 324 6.41 -11.07 9.51
C ASP A 324 6.18 -10.50 10.93
N PRO A 325 7.21 -10.22 11.73
CA PRO A 325 7.05 -9.49 13.00
C PRO A 325 6.65 -8.04 12.78
N CYS A 326 6.88 -7.52 11.58
CA CYS A 326 6.44 -6.19 11.14
C CYS A 326 6.33 -6.15 9.61
N ILE A 327 5.18 -5.73 9.11
CA ILE A 327 4.95 -5.59 7.65
C ILE A 327 5.19 -4.16 7.14
N VAL A 328 5.40 -3.18 8.04
CA VAL A 328 5.50 -1.76 7.68
C VAL A 328 6.55 -1.49 6.62
N PRO A 329 7.81 -1.98 6.70
CA PRO A 329 8.82 -1.72 5.67
C PRO A 329 8.40 -2.22 4.28
N ARG A 330 7.66 -3.33 4.22
CA ARG A 330 7.16 -3.92 2.97
C ARG A 330 5.88 -3.25 2.47
N ALA A 331 5.14 -2.57 3.35
CA ALA A 331 3.95 -1.80 3.00
C ALA A 331 4.30 -0.43 2.38
N VAL A 332 5.51 0.10 2.62
CA VAL A 332 5.96 1.39 2.06
C VAL A 332 5.79 1.44 0.53
N PRO A 333 6.33 0.53 -0.29
CA PRO A 333 6.10 0.55 -1.74
C PRO A 333 4.64 0.29 -2.13
N CYS A 334 3.84 -0.35 -1.29
CA CYS A 334 2.41 -0.54 -1.57
C CYS A 334 1.62 0.78 -1.44
N ILE A 335 1.96 1.60 -0.45
CA ILE A 335 1.39 2.96 -0.27
C ILE A 335 1.82 3.86 -1.44
N GLU A 336 3.08 3.80 -1.84
CA GLU A 336 3.62 4.52 -3.00
C GLU A 336 2.88 4.14 -4.29
N ALA A 337 2.66 2.83 -4.51
CA ALA A 337 1.87 2.32 -5.62
C ALA A 337 0.44 2.85 -5.62
N ALA A 338 -0.25 2.81 -4.47
CA ALA A 338 -1.62 3.29 -4.34
C ALA A 338 -1.73 4.80 -4.63
N ALA A 339 -0.81 5.61 -4.10
CA ALA A 339 -0.73 7.03 -4.38
C ALA A 339 -0.51 7.31 -5.88
N ALA A 340 0.43 6.61 -6.50
CA ALA A 340 0.74 6.77 -7.92
C ALA A 340 -0.46 6.44 -8.82
N ILE A 341 -1.18 5.36 -8.52
CA ILE A 341 -2.38 4.97 -9.27
C ILE A 341 -3.46 6.05 -9.13
N ALA A 342 -3.75 6.51 -7.89
CA ALA A 342 -4.77 7.51 -7.64
C ALA A 342 -4.52 8.83 -8.38
N VAL A 343 -3.27 9.31 -8.29
CA VAL A 343 -2.87 10.58 -8.92
C VAL A 343 -2.88 10.46 -10.44
N TYR A 344 -2.34 9.38 -10.99
CA TYR A 344 -2.33 9.20 -12.45
C TYR A 344 -3.74 9.01 -13.02
N ASP A 345 -4.61 8.28 -12.31
CA ASP A 345 -6.03 8.12 -12.69
C ASP A 345 -6.76 9.47 -12.75
N ALA A 346 -6.56 10.34 -11.75
CA ALA A 346 -7.16 11.67 -11.72
C ALA A 346 -6.59 12.60 -12.80
N LEU A 347 -5.30 12.51 -13.12
CA LEU A 347 -4.70 13.24 -14.24
C LEU A 347 -5.31 12.85 -15.58
N LEU A 348 -5.58 11.56 -15.80
CA LEU A 348 -6.25 11.10 -17.02
C LEU A 348 -7.67 11.64 -17.14
N GLU A 349 -8.38 11.81 -16.03
CA GLU A 349 -9.72 12.42 -16.03
C GLU A 349 -9.66 13.89 -16.46
N LYS A 350 -8.83 14.68 -15.81
CA LYS A 350 -8.66 16.10 -16.18
C LYS A 350 -8.33 16.29 -17.66
N ARG A 351 -7.54 15.40 -18.27
CA ARG A 351 -7.21 15.48 -19.70
C ARG A 351 -8.40 15.22 -20.63
N LYS A 352 -9.41 14.49 -20.19
CA LYS A 352 -10.65 14.29 -20.95
C LYS A 352 -11.53 15.53 -20.92
N ASP A 353 -11.55 16.22 -19.78
CA ASP A 353 -12.37 17.43 -19.58
C ASP A 353 -11.80 18.65 -20.30
N THR A 354 -10.50 18.65 -20.64
CA THR A 354 -9.83 19.75 -21.35
C THR A 354 -9.76 19.58 -22.86
N LYS A 355 -10.26 18.46 -23.40
CA LYS A 355 -10.41 18.19 -24.85
C LYS A 355 -11.84 18.45 -25.32
#